data_aa5a3923d893e3a16613ac339027b15d
#
_entry.id   aa5a3923d893e3a16613ac339027b15d
#
_cell.length_a   1.000
_cell.length_b   1.000
_cell.length_c   1.000
_cell.angle_alpha   90.00
_cell.angle_beta   90.00
_cell.angle_gamma   90.00
#
_symmetry.space_group_name_H-M   'P 1'
#
loop_
_entity.id
_entity.type
_entity.pdbx_description
1 polymer ?
#
loop_
_entity_poly.entity_id
_entity_poly.type
_entity_poly.pdbx_seq_one_letter_code
_entity_poly.pdbx_strand_id
1 'polypeptide(L)'
;MRVAIQGTAGSFHHQAVKAWLGSDDVTIVPAETFTKAFSHIENHKADIAILAVENSIHGSLTETLDLIEQYRHPIVGEIYLKIHQQLIGLTGSKLSEIKYVYSQPVALAQCNKYLATNLPGAAPVDYHDTTASVAYIKQQNDPTIAAVAGIDAAKEYGLSVLAKNIEDNKQNFTRFLVIDPNGKIPSGANKSSLVLTTTHLPGSLAHVLTIFARAGINLTKLQSRPIVGDAWKYRFYIDLESAGPKLHELLGEVRQTGATVTVLGEYVGGKTHQ
;
A
#
# COMPACT_ATOMS: atom_id res chain seq x y z
N MET A 1 -1.76 -21.08 -3.94
CA MET A 1 -0.86 -19.93 -4.26
C MET A 1 -0.36 -19.33 -2.96
N ARG A 2 0.94 -18.99 -2.90
CA ARG A 2 1.58 -18.37 -1.72
C ARG A 2 1.77 -16.89 -2.00
N VAL A 3 1.28 -16.03 -1.12
CA VAL A 3 1.30 -14.57 -1.30
C VAL A 3 2.09 -13.91 -0.17
N ALA A 4 3.19 -13.25 -0.51
CA ALA A 4 3.95 -12.45 0.46
C ALA A 4 3.25 -11.12 0.72
N ILE A 5 3.12 -10.77 1.99
CA ILE A 5 2.57 -9.50 2.45
C ILE A 5 3.41 -8.91 3.58
N GLN A 6 3.44 -7.60 3.72
CA GLN A 6 3.93 -6.98 4.96
C GLN A 6 2.84 -7.09 6.04
N GLY A 7 3.24 -7.57 7.23
CA GLY A 7 2.31 -7.90 8.32
C GLY A 7 1.86 -9.35 8.30
N THR A 8 0.74 -9.63 8.96
CA THR A 8 0.24 -10.98 9.21
C THR A 8 -1.20 -11.16 8.72
N ALA A 9 -1.76 -12.37 8.89
CA ALA A 9 -3.19 -12.63 8.69
C ALA A 9 -4.05 -11.63 9.49
N GLY A 10 -5.16 -11.20 8.90
CA GLY A 10 -6.03 -10.16 9.49
C GLY A 10 -5.61 -8.71 9.18
N SER A 11 -4.42 -8.47 8.60
CA SER A 11 -3.96 -7.12 8.23
C SER A 11 -4.70 -6.55 7.00
N PHE A 12 -4.54 -5.26 6.73
CA PHE A 12 -5.04 -4.62 5.51
C PHE A 12 -4.39 -5.21 4.24
N HIS A 13 -3.13 -5.65 4.31
CA HIS A 13 -2.51 -6.40 3.23
C HIS A 13 -3.24 -7.72 2.96
N HIS A 14 -3.63 -8.46 4.01
CA HIS A 14 -4.42 -9.68 3.85
C HIS A 14 -5.80 -9.38 3.24
N GLN A 15 -6.46 -8.28 3.63
CA GLN A 15 -7.71 -7.85 2.99
C GLN A 15 -7.49 -7.54 1.49
N ALA A 16 -6.38 -6.89 1.12
CA ALA A 16 -6.04 -6.65 -0.27
C ALA A 16 -5.81 -7.96 -1.05
N VAL A 17 -5.21 -8.99 -0.44
CA VAL A 17 -5.07 -10.33 -1.04
C VAL A 17 -6.44 -10.93 -1.34
N LYS A 18 -7.37 -10.89 -0.40
CA LYS A 18 -8.75 -11.38 -0.58
C LYS A 18 -9.48 -10.62 -1.69
N ALA A 19 -9.32 -9.29 -1.71
CA ALA A 19 -9.92 -8.44 -2.75
C ALA A 19 -9.39 -8.76 -4.15
N TRP A 20 -8.09 -9.09 -4.27
CA TRP A 20 -7.47 -9.45 -5.53
C TRP A 20 -7.87 -10.83 -6.05
N LEU A 21 -7.85 -11.83 -5.18
CA LEU A 21 -8.06 -13.22 -5.56
C LEU A 21 -9.53 -13.66 -5.54
N GLY A 22 -10.38 -12.92 -4.83
CA GLY A 22 -11.79 -13.30 -4.64
C GLY A 22 -11.97 -14.60 -3.84
N SER A 23 -10.94 -15.05 -3.13
CA SER A 23 -10.91 -16.30 -2.39
C SER A 23 -10.05 -16.18 -1.13
N ASP A 24 -10.45 -16.90 -0.09
CA ASP A 24 -9.65 -17.09 1.14
C ASP A 24 -8.67 -18.28 1.03
N ASP A 25 -8.74 -19.08 -0.04
CA ASP A 25 -7.89 -20.27 -0.24
C ASP A 25 -6.50 -19.89 -0.77
N VAL A 26 -5.76 -19.17 0.07
CA VAL A 26 -4.39 -18.75 -0.22
C VAL A 26 -3.50 -18.94 1.02
N THR A 27 -2.24 -19.25 0.79
CA THR A 27 -1.24 -19.29 1.85
C THR A 27 -0.60 -17.92 1.99
N ILE A 28 -0.86 -17.23 3.08
CA ILE A 28 -0.19 -15.98 3.42
C ILE A 28 1.24 -16.28 3.89
N VAL A 29 2.20 -15.61 3.27
CA VAL A 29 3.61 -15.62 3.68
C VAL A 29 3.90 -14.27 4.35
N PRO A 30 3.88 -14.21 5.69
CA PRO A 30 4.04 -12.96 6.42
C PRO A 30 5.48 -12.46 6.34
N ALA A 31 5.64 -11.14 6.25
CA ALA A 31 6.92 -10.47 6.26
C ALA A 31 6.87 -9.27 7.22
N GLU A 32 7.92 -9.09 8.02
CA GLU A 32 8.03 -7.97 8.97
C GLU A 32 8.24 -6.63 8.24
N THR A 33 8.91 -6.68 7.08
CA THR A 33 9.23 -5.50 6.28
C THR A 33 8.91 -5.74 4.80
N PHE A 34 8.80 -4.67 4.02
CA PHE A 34 8.66 -4.76 2.55
C PHE A 34 9.86 -5.47 1.92
N THR A 35 11.09 -5.17 2.36
CA THR A 35 12.30 -5.87 1.93
C THR A 35 12.19 -7.38 2.14
N LYS A 36 11.66 -7.82 3.29
CA LYS A 36 11.47 -9.23 3.59
C LYS A 36 10.45 -9.89 2.67
N ALA A 37 9.37 -9.16 2.30
CA ALA A 37 8.37 -9.67 1.35
C ALA A 37 9.01 -9.94 -0.03
N PHE A 38 9.83 -9.03 -0.56
CA PHE A 38 10.61 -9.28 -1.78
C PHE A 38 11.58 -10.45 -1.63
N SER A 39 12.28 -10.55 -0.49
CA SER A 39 13.15 -11.69 -0.20
C SER A 39 12.41 -13.03 -0.21
N HIS A 40 11.12 -13.06 0.13
CA HIS A 40 10.32 -14.29 0.04
C HIS A 40 10.05 -14.70 -1.43
N ILE A 41 9.88 -13.74 -2.35
CA ILE A 41 9.78 -14.00 -3.78
C ILE A 41 11.11 -14.56 -4.30
N GLU A 42 12.23 -13.85 -4.04
CA GLU A 42 13.57 -14.26 -4.49
C GLU A 42 13.96 -15.68 -4.04
N ASN A 43 13.56 -16.04 -2.83
CA ASN A 43 13.85 -17.36 -2.26
C ASN A 43 12.75 -18.40 -2.55
N HIS A 44 11.84 -18.13 -3.48
CA HIS A 44 10.74 -19.02 -3.88
C HIS A 44 9.85 -19.47 -2.72
N LYS A 45 9.78 -18.68 -1.64
CA LYS A 45 8.88 -18.92 -0.50
C LYS A 45 7.47 -18.41 -0.78
N ALA A 46 7.35 -17.39 -1.63
CA ALA A 46 6.10 -16.85 -2.14
C ALA A 46 6.09 -16.85 -3.67
N ASP A 47 4.92 -16.96 -4.25
CA ASP A 47 4.72 -16.96 -5.70
C ASP A 47 4.55 -15.53 -6.21
N ILE A 48 3.85 -14.69 -5.44
CA ILE A 48 3.63 -13.25 -5.70
C ILE A 48 3.74 -12.45 -4.40
N ALA A 49 3.80 -11.12 -4.52
CA ALA A 49 3.61 -10.21 -3.38
C ALA A 49 2.48 -9.21 -3.66
N ILE A 50 1.74 -8.84 -2.61
CA ILE A 50 0.78 -7.73 -2.63
C ILE A 50 1.21 -6.74 -1.56
N LEU A 51 1.64 -5.55 -2.00
CA LEU A 51 2.31 -4.56 -1.14
C LEU A 51 1.71 -3.17 -1.31
N ALA A 52 1.48 -2.49 -0.18
CA ALA A 52 1.01 -1.11 -0.17
C ALA A 52 2.07 -0.17 -0.76
N VAL A 53 1.63 0.76 -1.61
CA VAL A 53 2.50 1.76 -2.26
C VAL A 53 2.05 3.20 -2.02
N GLU A 54 0.80 3.39 -1.58
CA GLU A 54 0.24 4.73 -1.39
C GLU A 54 -0.99 4.68 -0.48
N ASN A 55 -1.15 5.69 0.35
CA ASN A 55 -2.37 5.93 1.10
C ASN A 55 -2.89 7.33 0.77
N SER A 56 -4.20 7.47 0.57
CA SER A 56 -4.84 8.73 0.13
C SER A 56 -4.70 9.89 1.13
N ILE A 57 -4.33 9.61 2.38
CA ILE A 57 -4.15 10.62 3.43
C ILE A 57 -2.65 10.87 3.69
N HIS A 58 -1.83 9.82 3.68
CA HIS A 58 -0.40 9.88 4.04
C HIS A 58 0.54 9.96 2.83
N GLY A 59 0.02 9.77 1.61
CA GLY A 59 0.83 9.82 0.39
C GLY A 59 1.58 8.51 0.11
N SER A 60 2.68 8.62 -0.64
CA SER A 60 3.42 7.48 -1.17
C SER A 60 4.28 6.77 -0.12
N LEU A 61 4.22 5.43 -0.12
CA LEU A 61 5.16 4.57 0.59
C LEU A 61 6.39 4.37 -0.32
N THR A 62 7.31 5.31 -0.24
CA THR A 62 8.43 5.41 -1.19
C THR A 62 9.41 4.25 -1.09
N GLU A 63 9.54 3.61 0.09
CA GLU A 63 10.35 2.40 0.28
C GLU A 63 9.89 1.27 -0.64
N THR A 64 8.57 1.04 -0.73
CA THR A 64 8.02 -0.02 -1.60
C THR A 64 8.30 0.27 -3.07
N LEU A 65 8.20 1.54 -3.50
CA LEU A 65 8.52 1.93 -4.87
C LEU A 65 10.00 1.70 -5.21
N ASP A 66 10.90 2.06 -4.28
CA ASP A 66 12.35 1.84 -4.45
C ASP A 66 12.68 0.34 -4.57
N LEU A 67 12.01 -0.51 -3.78
CA LEU A 67 12.17 -1.96 -3.83
C LEU A 67 11.64 -2.56 -5.15
N ILE A 68 10.48 -2.10 -5.64
CA ILE A 68 9.94 -2.53 -6.95
C ILE A 68 10.97 -2.23 -8.06
N GLU A 69 11.56 -1.04 -8.06
CA GLU A 69 12.59 -0.68 -9.03
C GLU A 69 13.86 -1.52 -8.89
N GLN A 70 14.28 -1.79 -7.65
CA GLN A 70 15.47 -2.57 -7.34
C GLN A 70 15.34 -4.03 -7.81
N TYR A 71 14.24 -4.70 -7.45
CA TYR A 71 14.02 -6.11 -7.75
C TYR A 71 13.53 -6.35 -9.19
N ARG A 72 12.91 -5.36 -9.82
CA ARG A 72 12.45 -5.39 -11.22
C ARG A 72 11.46 -6.50 -11.53
N HIS A 73 10.73 -6.98 -10.54
CA HIS A 73 9.61 -7.88 -10.79
C HIS A 73 8.43 -7.12 -11.38
N PRO A 74 7.76 -7.66 -12.41
CA PRO A 74 6.64 -7.00 -13.05
C PRO A 74 5.49 -6.71 -12.08
N ILE A 75 4.95 -5.49 -12.16
CA ILE A 75 3.64 -5.17 -11.60
C ILE A 75 2.58 -5.72 -12.55
N VAL A 76 1.68 -6.57 -12.05
CA VAL A 76 0.63 -7.24 -12.85
C VAL A 76 -0.77 -6.77 -12.51
N GLY A 77 -0.91 -5.93 -11.48
CA GLY A 77 -2.20 -5.38 -11.08
C GLY A 77 -2.11 -4.43 -9.90
N GLU A 78 -3.25 -3.82 -9.60
CA GLU A 78 -3.40 -2.94 -8.44
C GLU A 78 -4.76 -3.11 -7.77
N ILE A 79 -4.81 -2.79 -6.48
CA ILE A 79 -6.02 -2.81 -5.66
C ILE A 79 -6.12 -1.48 -4.92
N TYR A 80 -7.31 -0.88 -4.89
CA TYR A 80 -7.65 0.23 -4.02
C TYR A 80 -8.57 -0.29 -2.91
N LEU A 81 -8.05 -0.37 -1.68
CA LEU A 81 -8.78 -0.85 -0.52
C LEU A 81 -9.20 0.34 0.35
N LYS A 82 -10.48 0.43 0.68
CA LYS A 82 -10.97 1.38 1.68
C LYS A 82 -10.56 0.93 3.07
N ILE A 83 -9.94 1.83 3.82
CA ILE A 83 -9.42 1.53 5.15
C ILE A 83 -10.45 1.91 6.19
N HIS A 84 -10.96 0.93 6.89
CA HIS A 84 -11.87 1.09 8.02
C HIS A 84 -11.18 0.69 9.31
N GLN A 85 -11.00 1.66 10.20
CA GLN A 85 -10.40 1.42 11.51
C GLN A 85 -11.49 1.02 12.51
N GLN A 86 -11.23 -0.04 13.26
CA GLN A 86 -12.10 -0.52 14.32
C GLN A 86 -11.43 -0.34 15.68
N LEU A 87 -12.17 0.01 16.70
CA LEU A 87 -11.71 -0.14 18.07
C LEU A 87 -12.00 -1.57 18.52
N ILE A 88 -10.98 -2.32 18.89
CA ILE A 88 -11.03 -3.74 19.19
C ILE A 88 -10.60 -3.95 20.65
N GLY A 89 -11.33 -4.78 21.38
CA GLY A 89 -11.00 -5.13 22.76
C GLY A 89 -11.43 -6.55 23.11
N LEU A 90 -11.22 -6.95 24.35
CA LEU A 90 -11.70 -8.23 24.84
C LEU A 90 -13.24 -8.28 24.86
N THR A 91 -13.79 -9.46 24.75
CA THR A 91 -15.24 -9.65 24.92
C THR A 91 -15.66 -9.23 26.32
N GLY A 92 -16.64 -8.31 26.40
CA GLY A 92 -17.11 -7.75 27.66
C GLY A 92 -16.38 -6.47 28.11
N SER A 93 -15.31 -6.03 27.43
CA SER A 93 -14.71 -4.71 27.70
C SER A 93 -15.73 -3.59 27.48
N LYS A 94 -15.71 -2.58 28.34
CA LYS A 94 -16.56 -1.38 28.25
C LYS A 94 -15.74 -0.18 27.84
N LEU A 95 -16.26 0.63 26.91
CA LEU A 95 -15.60 1.85 26.43
C LEU A 95 -15.17 2.77 27.58
N SER A 96 -16.01 2.93 28.61
CA SER A 96 -15.73 3.79 29.76
C SER A 96 -14.58 3.30 30.66
N GLU A 97 -14.15 2.05 30.51
CA GLU A 97 -13.11 1.44 31.32
C GLU A 97 -11.76 1.36 30.58
N ILE A 98 -11.73 1.70 29.27
CA ILE A 98 -10.50 1.67 28.46
C ILE A 98 -9.56 2.77 28.92
N LYS A 99 -8.30 2.37 29.23
CA LYS A 99 -7.22 3.26 29.71
C LYS A 99 -6.13 3.45 28.64
N TYR A 100 -5.90 2.45 27.77
CA TYR A 100 -4.87 2.50 26.74
C TYR A 100 -5.39 1.97 25.40
N VAL A 101 -5.00 2.64 24.33
CA VAL A 101 -5.35 2.24 22.96
C VAL A 101 -4.09 2.07 22.14
N TYR A 102 -3.81 0.84 21.74
CA TYR A 102 -2.59 0.45 21.02
C TYR A 102 -2.81 0.44 19.51
N SER A 103 -1.92 1.03 18.74
CA SER A 103 -1.83 0.84 17.28
C SER A 103 -0.58 1.51 16.72
N GLN A 104 -0.38 1.39 15.39
CA GLN A 104 0.61 2.21 14.70
C GLN A 104 0.28 3.71 14.86
N PRO A 105 1.30 4.59 14.98
CA PRO A 105 1.11 6.03 15.10
C PRO A 105 0.17 6.62 14.04
N VAL A 106 0.32 6.15 12.80
CA VAL A 106 -0.52 6.57 11.67
C VAL A 106 -2.00 6.22 11.89
N ALA A 107 -2.30 5.02 12.35
CA ALA A 107 -3.68 4.58 12.62
C ALA A 107 -4.30 5.31 13.80
N LEU A 108 -3.53 5.57 14.86
CA LEU A 108 -3.96 6.38 16.00
C LEU A 108 -4.27 7.82 15.57
N ALA A 109 -3.39 8.44 14.78
CA ALA A 109 -3.62 9.78 14.24
C ALA A 109 -4.86 9.88 13.38
N GLN A 110 -5.18 8.84 12.58
CA GLN A 110 -6.40 8.77 11.78
C GLN A 110 -7.68 8.67 12.60
N CYS A 111 -7.60 8.30 13.87
CA CYS A 111 -8.73 8.12 14.77
C CYS A 111 -8.74 9.14 15.93
N ASN A 112 -7.91 10.16 15.87
CA ASN A 112 -7.66 11.07 16.98
C ASN A 112 -8.91 11.78 17.50
N LYS A 113 -9.79 12.28 16.61
CA LYS A 113 -11.05 12.94 17.01
C LYS A 113 -11.99 11.96 17.73
N TYR A 114 -12.12 10.74 17.17
CA TYR A 114 -12.96 9.72 17.79
C TYR A 114 -12.44 9.38 19.19
N LEU A 115 -11.13 9.11 19.34
CA LEU A 115 -10.50 8.76 20.60
C LEU A 115 -10.65 9.88 21.62
N ALA A 116 -10.37 11.13 21.26
CA ALA A 116 -10.50 12.28 22.15
C ALA A 116 -11.94 12.52 22.62
N THR A 117 -12.93 12.25 21.76
CA THR A 117 -14.35 12.49 22.09
C THR A 117 -14.96 11.36 22.92
N ASN A 118 -14.68 10.10 22.57
CA ASN A 118 -15.37 8.94 23.13
C ASN A 118 -14.56 8.23 24.22
N LEU A 119 -13.25 8.46 24.27
CA LEU A 119 -12.31 7.86 25.21
C LEU A 119 -11.36 8.92 25.81
N PRO A 120 -11.88 10.03 26.39
CA PRO A 120 -11.05 11.16 26.81
C PRO A 120 -10.04 10.81 27.93
N GLY A 121 -10.25 9.69 28.63
CA GLY A 121 -9.34 9.19 29.67
C GLY A 121 -8.36 8.12 29.19
N ALA A 122 -8.42 7.71 27.92
CA ALA A 122 -7.54 6.68 27.37
C ALA A 122 -6.32 7.29 26.72
N ALA A 123 -5.13 6.75 27.03
CA ALA A 123 -3.88 7.16 26.40
C ALA A 123 -3.63 6.34 25.11
N PRO A 124 -3.36 6.98 23.95
CA PRO A 124 -2.85 6.28 22.79
C PRO A 124 -1.42 5.80 23.04
N VAL A 125 -1.13 4.56 22.61
CA VAL A 125 0.19 3.93 22.79
C VAL A 125 0.68 3.41 21.44
N ASP A 126 1.82 3.90 21.02
CA ASP A 126 2.43 3.48 19.75
C ASP A 126 2.83 2.01 19.79
N TYR A 127 2.46 1.31 18.73
CA TYR A 127 2.84 -0.07 18.48
C TYR A 127 3.33 -0.25 17.05
N HIS A 128 4.17 -1.24 16.80
CA HIS A 128 4.87 -1.38 15.52
C HIS A 128 3.95 -1.78 14.34
N ASP A 129 2.80 -2.44 14.62
CA ASP A 129 1.84 -2.89 13.60
C ASP A 129 0.42 -2.91 14.16
N THR A 130 -0.59 -2.58 13.32
CA THR A 130 -2.01 -2.54 13.74
C THR A 130 -2.52 -3.92 14.14
N THR A 131 -2.22 -4.96 13.37
CA THR A 131 -2.67 -6.34 13.67
C THR A 131 -1.89 -6.93 14.85
N ALA A 132 -0.61 -6.62 14.96
CA ALA A 132 0.21 -7.02 16.11
C ALA A 132 -0.27 -6.38 17.42
N SER A 133 -0.84 -5.16 17.38
CA SER A 133 -1.47 -4.57 18.58
C SER A 133 -2.70 -5.35 19.04
N VAL A 134 -3.47 -5.93 18.10
CA VAL A 134 -4.60 -6.82 18.42
C VAL A 134 -4.12 -8.13 19.07
N ALA A 135 -3.05 -8.72 18.53
CA ALA A 135 -2.42 -9.89 19.14
C ALA A 135 -1.93 -9.60 20.55
N TYR A 136 -1.30 -8.43 20.74
CA TYR A 136 -0.81 -7.98 22.04
C TYR A 136 -1.92 -7.85 23.08
N ILE A 137 -3.02 -7.14 22.79
CA ILE A 137 -4.12 -6.99 23.75
C ILE A 137 -4.78 -8.33 24.08
N LYS A 138 -4.85 -9.28 23.11
CA LYS A 138 -5.31 -10.64 23.38
C LYS A 138 -4.41 -11.35 24.39
N GLN A 139 -3.08 -11.22 24.23
CA GLN A 139 -2.11 -11.85 25.11
C GLN A 139 -2.15 -11.26 26.52
N GLN A 140 -2.30 -9.93 26.65
CA GLN A 140 -2.37 -9.25 27.95
C GLN A 140 -3.63 -9.64 28.73
N ASN A 141 -4.72 -9.97 28.03
CA ASN A 141 -6.01 -10.35 28.62
C ASN A 141 -6.53 -9.33 29.66
N ASP A 142 -6.26 -8.03 29.41
CA ASP A 142 -6.70 -6.90 30.24
C ASP A 142 -7.90 -6.20 29.59
N PRO A 143 -9.09 -6.17 30.22
CA PRO A 143 -10.28 -5.54 29.67
C PRO A 143 -10.17 -4.00 29.58
N THR A 144 -9.16 -3.40 30.18
CA THR A 144 -8.94 -1.94 30.16
C THR A 144 -8.05 -1.46 29.01
N ILE A 145 -7.62 -2.36 28.13
CA ILE A 145 -6.84 -2.01 26.94
C ILE A 145 -7.59 -2.34 25.66
N ALA A 146 -7.35 -1.56 24.62
CA ALA A 146 -7.95 -1.74 23.30
C ALA A 146 -6.89 -1.54 22.20
N ALA A 147 -7.21 -1.95 20.97
CA ALA A 147 -6.38 -1.70 19.80
C ALA A 147 -7.20 -1.06 18.67
N VAL A 148 -6.52 -0.31 17.80
CA VAL A 148 -7.08 0.17 16.54
C VAL A 148 -6.51 -0.66 15.40
N ALA A 149 -7.39 -1.36 14.65
CA ALA A 149 -7.02 -2.18 13.50
C ALA A 149 -8.20 -2.43 12.55
N GLY A 150 -7.96 -3.17 11.46
CA GLY A 150 -9.02 -3.65 10.56
C GLY A 150 -9.92 -4.71 11.21
N ILE A 151 -11.13 -4.86 10.68
CA ILE A 151 -12.14 -5.82 11.21
C ILE A 151 -11.65 -7.28 11.14
N ASP A 152 -10.84 -7.62 10.15
CA ASP A 152 -10.33 -8.99 9.99
C ASP A 152 -9.31 -9.36 11.08
N ALA A 153 -8.62 -8.36 11.66
CA ALA A 153 -7.77 -8.60 12.83
C ALA A 153 -8.63 -9.04 14.06
N ALA A 154 -9.79 -8.42 14.28
CA ALA A 154 -10.68 -8.84 15.36
C ALA A 154 -11.15 -10.29 15.18
N LYS A 155 -11.51 -10.67 13.95
CA LYS A 155 -11.93 -12.04 13.61
C LYS A 155 -10.80 -13.05 13.81
N GLU A 156 -9.61 -12.73 13.29
CA GLU A 156 -8.42 -13.59 13.36
C GLU A 156 -8.03 -13.93 14.80
N TYR A 157 -8.10 -12.94 15.67
CA TYR A 157 -7.74 -13.11 17.08
C TYR A 157 -8.91 -13.43 18.01
N GLY A 158 -10.15 -13.52 17.49
CA GLY A 158 -11.36 -13.83 18.28
C GLY A 158 -11.68 -12.76 19.30
N LEU A 159 -11.44 -11.49 18.97
CA LEU A 159 -11.74 -10.33 19.82
C LEU A 159 -13.00 -9.60 19.37
N SER A 160 -13.54 -8.75 20.25
CA SER A 160 -14.75 -8.00 19.98
C SER A 160 -14.46 -6.62 19.39
N VAL A 161 -15.27 -6.21 18.41
CA VAL A 161 -15.29 -4.85 17.90
C VAL A 161 -16.12 -3.99 18.85
N LEU A 162 -15.47 -3.08 19.60
CA LEU A 162 -16.10 -2.18 20.56
C LEU A 162 -16.73 -0.98 19.86
N ALA A 163 -16.11 -0.49 18.77
CA ALA A 163 -16.66 0.55 17.90
C ALA A 163 -16.18 0.37 16.47
N LYS A 164 -17.06 0.69 15.50
CA LYS A 164 -16.81 0.49 14.06
C LYS A 164 -16.49 1.81 13.37
N ASN A 165 -15.59 1.72 12.37
CA ASN A 165 -15.31 2.80 11.43
C ASN A 165 -14.95 4.10 12.15
N ILE A 166 -14.01 4.02 13.09
CA ILE A 166 -13.63 5.13 13.96
C ILE A 166 -12.65 6.11 13.33
N GLU A 167 -12.21 5.86 12.09
CA GLU A 167 -11.37 6.78 11.33
C GLU A 167 -12.08 8.13 11.11
N ASP A 168 -11.35 9.24 11.32
CA ASP A 168 -11.89 10.61 11.22
C ASP A 168 -12.23 10.98 9.78
N ASN A 169 -11.42 10.53 8.81
CA ASN A 169 -11.64 10.75 7.38
C ASN A 169 -12.16 9.47 6.72
N LYS A 170 -13.39 9.51 6.23
CA LYS A 170 -14.05 8.36 5.58
C LYS A 170 -13.56 8.11 4.14
N GLN A 171 -12.75 9.00 3.57
CA GLN A 171 -12.08 8.86 2.27
C GLN A 171 -10.64 8.36 2.45
N ASN A 172 -10.46 7.34 3.29
CA ASN A 172 -9.18 6.71 3.56
C ASN A 172 -9.04 5.46 2.69
N PHE A 173 -8.15 5.52 1.70
CA PHE A 173 -7.87 4.42 0.79
C PHE A 173 -6.38 4.11 0.76
N THR A 174 -6.05 2.83 0.70
CA THR A 174 -4.68 2.37 0.44
C THR A 174 -4.63 1.67 -0.91
N ARG A 175 -3.66 2.04 -1.71
CA ARG A 175 -3.34 1.40 -2.98
C ARG A 175 -2.27 0.35 -2.76
N PHE A 176 -2.54 -0.85 -3.25
CA PHE A 176 -1.61 -1.97 -3.25
C PHE A 176 -1.26 -2.34 -4.69
N LEU A 177 -0.03 -2.78 -4.91
CA LEU A 177 0.40 -3.35 -6.17
C LEU A 177 0.61 -4.85 -6.03
N VAL A 178 0.26 -5.57 -7.08
CA VAL A 178 0.49 -7.01 -7.22
C VAL A 178 1.75 -7.20 -8.04
N ILE A 179 2.72 -7.88 -7.45
CA ILE A 179 4.05 -8.10 -8.00
C ILE A 179 4.22 -9.60 -8.24
N ASP A 180 4.46 -9.97 -9.50
CA ASP A 180 4.61 -11.36 -9.92
C ASP A 180 5.89 -11.50 -10.76
N PRO A 181 6.91 -12.23 -10.26
CA PRO A 181 8.17 -12.43 -11.00
C PRO A 181 7.99 -13.15 -12.34
N ASN A 182 6.93 -13.93 -12.50
CA ASN A 182 6.58 -14.65 -13.72
C ASN A 182 5.43 -13.98 -14.49
N GLY A 183 5.04 -12.78 -14.05
CA GLY A 183 3.87 -12.08 -14.55
C GLY A 183 4.01 -11.66 -16.00
N LYS A 184 2.90 -11.77 -16.73
CA LYS A 184 2.76 -11.27 -18.11
C LYS A 184 1.80 -10.11 -18.14
N ILE A 185 1.94 -9.26 -19.14
CA ILE A 185 0.97 -8.17 -19.38
C ILE A 185 -0.39 -8.80 -19.61
N PRO A 186 -1.40 -8.49 -18.80
CA PRO A 186 -2.72 -9.08 -18.94
C PRO A 186 -3.44 -8.52 -20.17
N SER A 187 -4.32 -9.33 -20.74
CA SER A 187 -5.24 -8.84 -21.79
C SER A 187 -6.09 -7.70 -21.24
N GLY A 188 -6.21 -6.61 -22.00
CA GLY A 188 -6.94 -5.42 -21.57
C GLY A 188 -6.17 -4.50 -20.61
N ALA A 189 -4.85 -4.66 -20.48
CA ALA A 189 -4.01 -3.70 -19.76
C ALA A 189 -4.27 -2.27 -20.27
N ASN A 190 -4.50 -1.34 -19.36
CA ASN A 190 -4.86 0.04 -19.64
C ASN A 190 -4.12 1.04 -18.74
N LYS A 191 -3.23 0.55 -17.91
CA LYS A 191 -2.41 1.33 -16.99
C LYS A 191 -0.99 0.83 -16.95
N SER A 192 -0.05 1.73 -16.70
CA SER A 192 1.37 1.38 -16.55
C SER A 192 2.01 2.17 -15.43
N SER A 193 3.00 1.56 -14.77
CA SER A 193 3.89 2.21 -13.81
C SER A 193 5.30 2.25 -14.38
N LEU A 194 5.94 3.42 -14.30
CA LEU A 194 7.23 3.72 -14.91
C LEU A 194 8.17 4.36 -13.89
N VAL A 195 9.46 4.18 -14.10
CA VAL A 195 10.51 5.06 -13.57
C VAL A 195 11.10 5.90 -14.69
N LEU A 196 11.12 7.19 -14.50
CA LEU A 196 11.65 8.18 -15.43
C LEU A 196 12.82 8.93 -14.78
N THR A 197 13.92 9.11 -15.51
CA THR A 197 14.99 10.06 -15.17
C THR A 197 15.16 11.02 -16.33
N THR A 198 15.17 12.31 -16.07
CA THR A 198 15.35 13.35 -17.11
C THR A 198 16.76 13.93 -17.05
N THR A 199 17.16 14.64 -18.10
CA THR A 199 18.33 15.52 -18.04
C THR A 199 18.10 16.60 -16.97
N HIS A 200 19.17 17.01 -16.27
CA HIS A 200 19.05 18.02 -15.19
C HIS A 200 19.11 19.45 -15.77
N LEU A 201 18.17 19.75 -16.67
CA LEU A 201 18.04 21.05 -17.35
C LEU A 201 16.65 21.65 -17.11
N PRO A 202 16.52 22.99 -17.11
CA PRO A 202 15.21 23.65 -17.03
C PRO A 202 14.27 23.13 -18.12
N GLY A 203 13.03 22.75 -17.71
CA GLY A 203 12.00 22.28 -18.63
C GLY A 203 12.06 20.80 -19.02
N SER A 204 13.10 20.04 -18.66
CA SER A 204 13.24 18.62 -19.07
C SER A 204 12.05 17.75 -18.68
N LEU A 205 11.60 17.82 -17.42
CA LEU A 205 10.40 17.10 -16.98
C LEU A 205 9.13 17.62 -17.68
N ALA A 206 8.99 18.93 -17.81
CA ALA A 206 7.82 19.52 -18.48
C ALA A 206 7.73 19.05 -19.95
N HIS A 207 8.86 18.94 -20.65
CA HIS A 207 8.88 18.44 -22.01
C HIS A 207 8.36 16.99 -22.09
N VAL A 208 8.83 16.09 -21.22
CA VAL A 208 8.33 14.71 -21.17
C VAL A 208 6.84 14.67 -20.86
N LEU A 209 6.36 15.44 -19.87
CA LEU A 209 4.94 15.51 -19.53
C LEU A 209 4.08 16.05 -20.69
N THR A 210 4.64 16.96 -21.50
CA THR A 210 3.96 17.48 -22.71
C THR A 210 3.78 16.39 -23.77
N ILE A 211 4.71 15.46 -23.91
CA ILE A 211 4.57 14.30 -24.84
C ILE A 211 3.35 13.47 -24.44
N PHE A 212 3.21 13.11 -23.17
CA PHE A 212 2.05 12.37 -22.67
C PHE A 212 0.74 13.16 -22.84
N ALA A 213 0.75 14.44 -22.51
CA ALA A 213 -0.42 15.30 -22.64
C ALA A 213 -0.91 15.42 -24.09
N ARG A 214 -0.01 15.58 -25.09
CA ARG A 214 -0.35 15.63 -26.51
C ARG A 214 -0.97 14.32 -27.00
N ALA A 215 -0.54 13.19 -26.43
CA ALA A 215 -1.11 11.88 -26.73
C ALA A 215 -2.45 11.61 -26.03
N GLY A 216 -2.94 12.56 -25.20
CA GLY A 216 -4.16 12.40 -24.42
C GLY A 216 -4.03 11.37 -23.28
N ILE A 217 -2.81 11.14 -22.77
CA ILE A 217 -2.56 10.19 -21.68
C ILE A 217 -2.56 10.94 -20.36
N ASN A 218 -3.42 10.51 -19.43
CA ASN A 218 -3.50 11.05 -18.09
C ASN A 218 -2.44 10.42 -17.19
N LEU A 219 -1.88 11.22 -16.27
CA LEU A 219 -1.01 10.77 -15.18
C LEU A 219 -1.84 10.64 -13.90
N THR A 220 -1.82 9.47 -13.31
CA THR A 220 -2.48 9.22 -12.02
C THR A 220 -1.51 9.28 -10.83
N LYS A 221 -0.20 9.26 -11.10
CA LYS A 221 0.85 9.43 -10.10
C LYS A 221 2.06 10.14 -10.70
N LEU A 222 2.66 11.02 -9.90
CA LEU A 222 3.98 11.61 -10.15
C LEU A 222 4.68 11.81 -8.81
N GLN A 223 5.71 11.01 -8.53
CA GLN A 223 6.46 11.05 -7.28
C GLN A 223 7.96 11.18 -7.57
N SER A 224 8.58 12.27 -7.15
CA SER A 224 10.03 12.43 -7.24
C SER A 224 10.76 11.69 -6.11
N ARG A 225 11.93 11.14 -6.43
CA ARG A 225 12.87 10.53 -5.47
C ARG A 225 14.30 10.95 -5.81
N PRO A 226 15.11 11.36 -4.83
CA PRO A 226 16.53 11.57 -5.05
C PRO A 226 17.22 10.29 -5.55
N ILE A 227 18.18 10.43 -6.44
CA ILE A 227 19.03 9.32 -6.87
C ILE A 227 20.16 9.20 -5.86
N VAL A 228 20.25 8.07 -5.17
CA VAL A 228 21.31 7.80 -4.20
C VAL A 228 22.67 7.79 -4.93
N GLY A 229 23.64 8.56 -4.42
CA GLY A 229 24.96 8.68 -5.01
C GLY A 229 25.09 9.76 -6.09
N ASP A 230 23.99 10.41 -6.50
CA ASP A 230 24.00 11.49 -7.49
C ASP A 230 23.25 12.72 -6.95
N ALA A 231 23.97 13.56 -6.20
CA ALA A 231 23.41 14.67 -5.45
C ALA A 231 22.58 15.61 -6.35
N TRP A 232 21.37 15.96 -5.88
CA TRP A 232 20.42 16.89 -6.54
C TRP A 232 19.83 16.37 -7.86
N LYS A 233 20.07 15.11 -8.25
CA LYS A 233 19.35 14.46 -9.33
C LYS A 233 18.21 13.63 -8.82
N TYR A 234 17.15 13.54 -9.64
CA TYR A 234 15.89 12.92 -9.27
C TYR A 234 15.46 11.91 -10.33
N ARG A 235 14.85 10.82 -9.86
CA ARG A 235 14.01 9.94 -10.67
C ARG A 235 12.55 10.19 -10.28
N PHE A 236 11.66 9.85 -11.18
CA PHE A 236 10.22 10.07 -11.04
C PHE A 236 9.50 8.74 -11.24
N TYR A 237 8.74 8.34 -10.23
CA TYR A 237 7.76 7.26 -10.36
C TYR A 237 6.49 7.86 -10.94
N ILE A 238 6.04 7.31 -12.07
CA ILE A 238 4.91 7.83 -12.85
C ILE A 238 3.95 6.68 -13.13
N ASP A 239 2.66 6.92 -12.94
CA ASP A 239 1.62 6.02 -13.41
C ASP A 239 0.82 6.71 -14.51
N LEU A 240 0.63 6.01 -15.62
CA LEU A 240 -0.07 6.46 -16.82
C LEU A 240 -1.32 5.62 -17.08
N GLU A 241 -2.41 6.26 -17.48
CA GLU A 241 -3.62 5.58 -17.99
C GLU A 241 -3.41 5.17 -19.44
N SER A 242 -2.42 4.33 -19.68
CA SER A 242 -2.06 3.79 -20.99
C SER A 242 -1.18 2.54 -20.82
N ALA A 243 -1.28 1.62 -21.79
CA ALA A 243 -0.45 0.42 -21.88
C ALA A 243 -0.35 -0.03 -23.36
N GLY A 244 0.52 -1.01 -23.62
CA GLY A 244 0.66 -1.65 -24.92
C GLY A 244 1.36 -0.81 -25.98
N PRO A 245 1.14 -1.11 -27.28
CA PRO A 245 1.93 -0.54 -28.37
C PRO A 245 1.94 0.98 -28.41
N LYS A 246 0.80 1.65 -28.16
CA LYS A 246 0.72 3.12 -28.13
C LYS A 246 1.65 3.72 -27.08
N LEU A 247 1.70 3.11 -25.88
CA LEU A 247 2.60 3.55 -24.84
C LEU A 247 4.05 3.37 -25.28
N HIS A 248 4.41 2.21 -25.82
CA HIS A 248 5.77 1.90 -26.21
C HIS A 248 6.32 2.84 -27.29
N GLU A 249 5.47 3.25 -28.25
CA GLU A 249 5.81 4.26 -29.26
C GLU A 249 6.14 5.60 -28.59
N LEU A 250 5.29 6.09 -27.68
CA LEU A 250 5.51 7.32 -26.95
C LEU A 250 6.77 7.28 -26.06
N LEU A 251 7.06 6.14 -25.45
CA LEU A 251 8.30 5.98 -24.69
C LEU A 251 9.54 6.06 -25.59
N GLY A 252 9.40 5.77 -26.90
CA GLY A 252 10.42 6.05 -27.92
C GLY A 252 10.69 7.55 -28.05
N GLU A 253 9.64 8.37 -28.17
CA GLU A 253 9.77 9.85 -28.20
C GLU A 253 10.38 10.40 -26.90
N VAL A 254 9.93 9.87 -25.75
CA VAL A 254 10.46 10.27 -24.44
C VAL A 254 11.98 10.03 -24.38
N ARG A 255 12.47 8.89 -24.85
CA ARG A 255 13.91 8.60 -24.88
C ARG A 255 14.69 9.54 -25.78
N GLN A 256 14.09 10.03 -26.87
CA GLN A 256 14.73 11.02 -27.77
C GLN A 256 14.99 12.37 -27.08
N THR A 257 14.30 12.70 -25.99
CA THR A 257 14.57 13.89 -25.17
C THR A 257 15.83 13.78 -24.31
N GLY A 258 16.52 12.63 -24.32
CA GLY A 258 17.62 12.30 -23.42
C GLY A 258 17.16 11.74 -22.06
N ALA A 259 15.87 11.52 -21.88
CA ALA A 259 15.33 10.86 -20.68
C ALA A 259 15.56 9.34 -20.74
N THR A 260 15.73 8.72 -19.58
CA THR A 260 15.67 7.27 -19.44
C THR A 260 14.32 6.86 -18.87
N VAL A 261 13.77 5.77 -19.37
CA VAL A 261 12.48 5.26 -18.87
C VAL A 261 12.51 3.75 -18.76
N THR A 262 12.10 3.25 -17.61
CA THR A 262 11.92 1.83 -17.30
C THR A 262 10.46 1.56 -16.99
N VAL A 263 9.85 0.58 -17.68
CA VAL A 263 8.50 0.11 -17.38
C VAL A 263 8.61 -0.89 -16.22
N LEU A 264 7.89 -0.60 -15.13
CA LEU A 264 7.81 -1.49 -13.96
C LEU A 264 6.66 -2.51 -14.11
N GLY A 265 5.65 -2.17 -14.90
CA GLY A 265 4.55 -3.05 -15.23
C GLY A 265 3.47 -2.37 -16.07
N GLU A 266 2.73 -3.19 -16.80
CA GLU A 266 1.53 -2.82 -17.54
C GLU A 266 0.41 -3.75 -17.10
N TYR A 267 -0.70 -3.19 -16.64
CA TYR A 267 -1.75 -3.94 -15.96
C TYR A 267 -3.13 -3.32 -16.18
N VAL A 268 -4.17 -4.05 -15.77
CA VAL A 268 -5.52 -3.50 -15.71
C VAL A 268 -5.65 -2.63 -14.48
N GLY A 269 -6.07 -1.38 -14.66
CA GLY A 269 -6.31 -0.45 -13.56
C GLY A 269 -7.29 -1.02 -12.53
N GLY A 270 -6.94 -0.89 -11.25
CA GLY A 270 -7.65 -1.49 -10.15
C GLY A 270 -9.03 -0.88 -9.89
N LYS A 271 -9.92 -1.69 -9.32
CA LYS A 271 -11.20 -1.24 -8.77
C LYS A 271 -11.07 -0.91 -7.29
N THR A 272 -11.94 -0.03 -6.80
CA THR A 272 -12.06 0.26 -5.38
C THR A 272 -12.84 -0.85 -4.68
N HIS A 273 -12.26 -1.41 -3.62
CA HIS A 273 -12.89 -2.38 -2.73
C HIS A 273 -13.25 -1.71 -1.39
N GLN A 274 -14.45 -2.04 -0.85
CA GLN A 274 -14.98 -1.49 0.41
C GLN A 274 -14.84 -2.50 1.55
#